data_a3bbbc926936b924002ab384a8030f51
#
_entry.id   a3bbbc926936b924002ab384a8030f51
#
_cell.length_a   1.000
_cell.length_b   1.000
_cell.length_c   1.000
_cell.angle_alpha   90.00
_cell.angle_beta   90.00
_cell.angle_gamma   90.00
#
_symmetry.space_group_name_H-M   'P 1'
#
loop_
_entity.id
_entity.type
_entity.pdbx_description
1 polymer ?
#
loop_
_entity_poly.entity_id
_entity_poly.type
_entity_poly.pdbx_seq_one_letter_code
_entity_poly.pdbx_strand_id
1 'polypeptide(L)'
;MSKMKGALKTSIIFLFLMVFVAAGISIFSKASKTSFVYRSKEPLKIGATYMTLNNPFFSIIDEEIHNVVEANGDVLISLDPALDLEKQKQQIQYLIDQNVQAIIVNPVDFNGLTSSLEAAKKAGIPVIAVDSEVMDSDLITYSVMSNNYDAGVQCAKDMMKYKKKADIVLLQHSTAYSAVQRIQGFIDTIKNDPNYRIVERIECDGQLEIAMPLMQKFLEKDVSFDVVMALNDPSALGALAAMQDQGKLKDVFVYGVDGTPETKTLISEHIMQATVAQSPKTLGKMAAEAVYKIRNHEKIEKLQRIPVTIITQKNVGKYSLEGWQ
;
A
#
# COMPACT_ATOMS: atom_id res chain seq x y z
N MET A 1 86.45 15.92 20.67
CA MET A 1 85.14 16.64 20.80
C MET A 1 84.11 16.27 19.69
N SER A 2 84.52 15.82 18.49
CA SER A 2 83.67 15.55 17.36
C SER A 2 82.76 14.23 17.55
N LYS A 3 83.37 13.15 18.06
CA LYS A 3 82.66 11.87 18.25
C LYS A 3 81.56 11.89 19.33
N MET A 4 81.66 12.74 20.34
CA MET A 4 80.65 12.87 21.40
C MET A 4 79.43 13.63 20.95
N LYS A 5 79.51 14.57 19.99
CA LYS A 5 78.38 15.30 19.43
C LYS A 5 77.58 14.43 18.49
N GLY A 6 78.15 13.39 17.85
CA GLY A 6 77.45 12.44 17.01
C GLY A 6 76.61 11.44 17.83
N ALA A 7 77.17 10.88 18.90
CA ALA A 7 76.48 9.99 19.78
C ALA A 7 75.26 10.63 20.49
N LEU A 8 75.38 11.87 20.88
CA LEU A 8 74.31 12.64 21.52
C LEU A 8 73.12 12.90 20.54
N LYS A 9 73.43 13.23 19.26
CA LYS A 9 72.38 13.40 18.24
C LYS A 9 71.70 12.12 17.92
N THR A 10 72.38 10.98 17.83
CA THR A 10 71.78 9.67 17.58
C THR A 10 70.83 9.20 18.74
N SER A 11 71.26 9.45 19.97
CA SER A 11 70.49 9.16 21.17
C SER A 11 69.18 10.01 21.26
N ILE A 12 69.26 11.27 20.88
CA ILE A 12 68.09 12.16 20.86
C ILE A 12 67.10 11.72 19.77
N ILE A 13 67.55 11.32 18.59
CA ILE A 13 66.69 10.80 17.51
C ILE A 13 66.02 9.49 17.93
N PHE A 14 66.76 8.61 18.60
CA PHE A 14 66.19 7.35 19.13
C PHE A 14 65.11 7.60 20.21
N LEU A 15 65.32 8.57 21.07
CA LEU A 15 64.38 8.97 22.11
C LEU A 15 63.10 9.53 21.50
N PHE A 16 63.20 10.38 20.48
CA PHE A 16 62.03 10.89 19.75
C PHE A 16 61.26 9.80 19.01
N LEU A 17 61.98 8.85 18.37
CA LEU A 17 61.31 7.71 17.72
C LEU A 17 60.54 6.81 18.73
N MET A 18 61.14 6.55 19.91
CA MET A 18 60.48 5.78 20.97
C MET A 18 59.26 6.49 21.52
N VAL A 19 59.27 7.81 21.67
CA VAL A 19 58.12 8.61 22.12
C VAL A 19 57.00 8.59 21.05
N PHE A 20 57.37 8.70 19.76
CA PHE A 20 56.39 8.61 18.67
C PHE A 20 55.76 7.22 18.56
N VAL A 21 56.54 6.15 18.73
CA VAL A 21 56.04 4.77 18.74
C VAL A 21 55.10 4.52 19.95
N ALA A 22 55.50 5.01 21.15
CA ALA A 22 54.69 4.90 22.35
C ALA A 22 53.39 5.71 22.26
N ALA A 23 53.43 6.92 21.66
CA ALA A 23 52.25 7.73 21.39
C ALA A 23 51.36 7.06 20.34
N GLY A 24 51.91 6.49 19.26
CA GLY A 24 51.18 5.72 18.25
C GLY A 24 50.46 4.48 18.83
N ILE A 25 51.19 3.74 19.67
CA ILE A 25 50.59 2.56 20.37
C ILE A 25 49.49 2.98 21.34
N SER A 26 49.67 4.10 22.06
CA SER A 26 48.66 4.65 22.98
C SER A 26 47.40 5.14 22.25
N ILE A 27 47.56 5.79 21.09
CA ILE A 27 46.44 6.22 20.25
C ILE A 27 45.74 5.00 19.63
N PHE A 28 46.51 4.01 19.17
CA PHE A 28 45.93 2.77 18.61
C PHE A 28 45.22 1.94 19.70
N SER A 29 45.75 1.86 20.91
CA SER A 29 45.10 1.18 22.03
C SER A 29 43.86 1.93 22.57
N LYS A 30 43.82 3.25 22.48
CA LYS A 30 42.60 4.04 22.75
C LYS A 30 41.58 3.91 21.64
N ALA A 31 41.99 3.89 20.37
CA ALA A 31 41.12 3.65 19.23
C ALA A 31 40.59 2.22 19.20
N SER A 32 41.40 1.23 19.64
CA SER A 32 40.90 -0.16 19.75
C SER A 32 40.08 -0.44 21.02
N LYS A 33 40.11 0.46 22.01
CA LYS A 33 39.22 0.37 23.20
C LYS A 33 37.87 1.09 22.97
N THR A 34 37.71 1.90 21.94
CA THR A 34 36.43 2.15 21.34
C THR A 34 36.11 0.93 20.46
N SER A 35 36.01 -0.24 21.08
CA SER A 35 35.15 -1.28 20.54
C SER A 35 33.79 -0.60 20.38
N PHE A 36 33.42 -0.29 19.15
CA PHE A 36 32.02 -0.29 18.78
C PHE A 36 31.50 -1.63 19.30
N VAL A 37 30.92 -1.62 20.48
CA VAL A 37 29.97 -2.66 20.88
C VAL A 37 28.82 -2.42 19.92
N TYR A 38 28.97 -2.96 18.71
CA TYR A 38 27.85 -3.28 17.87
C TYR A 38 27.10 -4.33 18.71
N ARG A 39 26.27 -3.83 19.64
CA ARG A 39 25.22 -4.63 20.21
C ARG A 39 24.36 -4.92 19.01
N SER A 40 24.63 -6.02 18.33
CA SER A 40 23.75 -6.56 17.31
C SER A 40 22.45 -6.89 18.05
N LYS A 41 21.57 -5.88 18.12
CA LYS A 41 20.21 -6.13 18.50
C LYS A 41 19.71 -7.09 17.45
N GLU A 42 19.27 -8.28 17.87
CA GLU A 42 18.70 -9.21 16.91
C GLU A 42 17.67 -8.46 16.06
N PRO A 43 17.71 -8.60 14.72
CA PRO A 43 16.76 -7.96 13.85
C PRO A 43 15.33 -8.30 14.29
N LEU A 44 14.47 -7.31 14.31
CA LEU A 44 13.06 -7.57 14.53
C LEU A 44 12.49 -8.28 13.31
N LYS A 45 11.58 -9.19 13.54
CA LYS A 45 10.74 -9.77 12.50
C LYS A 45 9.41 -9.02 12.48
N ILE A 46 9.02 -8.51 11.35
CA ILE A 46 7.71 -7.89 11.12
C ILE A 46 7.00 -8.74 10.10
N GLY A 47 5.75 -9.10 10.36
CA GLY A 47 4.92 -9.87 9.44
C GLY A 47 4.03 -8.96 8.62
N ALA A 48 3.80 -9.31 7.34
CA ALA A 48 2.79 -8.67 6.50
C ALA A 48 2.00 -9.74 5.74
N THR A 49 0.70 -9.54 5.61
CA THR A 49 -0.17 -10.35 4.75
C THR A 49 -1.20 -9.43 4.07
N TYR A 50 -1.40 -9.64 2.78
CA TYR A 50 -2.25 -8.82 1.93
C TYR A 50 -3.45 -9.63 1.45
N MET A 51 -4.45 -9.01 0.81
CA MET A 51 -5.50 -9.79 0.18
C MET A 51 -4.96 -10.55 -1.05
N THR A 52 -4.04 -9.93 -1.81
CA THR A 52 -3.28 -10.57 -2.89
C THR A 52 -2.11 -9.68 -3.32
N LEU A 53 -1.01 -10.27 -3.76
CA LEU A 53 0.10 -9.54 -4.40
C LEU A 53 0.01 -9.56 -5.95
N ASN A 54 -1.02 -10.19 -6.51
CA ASN A 54 -1.29 -10.14 -7.95
C ASN A 54 -1.69 -8.72 -8.42
N ASN A 55 -2.32 -7.92 -7.55
CA ASN A 55 -2.60 -6.52 -7.84
C ASN A 55 -1.36 -5.65 -7.53
N PRO A 56 -0.79 -4.93 -8.53
CA PRO A 56 0.41 -4.10 -8.36
C PRO A 56 0.30 -3.05 -7.25
N PHE A 57 -0.91 -2.60 -6.91
CA PHE A 57 -1.15 -1.66 -5.81
C PHE A 57 -0.60 -2.19 -4.48
N PHE A 58 -0.85 -3.46 -4.17
CA PHE A 58 -0.35 -4.08 -2.92
C PHE A 58 1.14 -4.39 -2.98
N SER A 59 1.69 -4.68 -4.16
CA SER A 59 3.14 -4.86 -4.34
C SER A 59 3.91 -3.57 -4.04
N ILE A 60 3.38 -2.40 -4.40
CA ILE A 60 3.99 -1.09 -4.05
C ILE A 60 3.89 -0.83 -2.54
N ILE A 61 2.79 -1.20 -1.90
CA ILE A 61 2.66 -1.09 -0.43
C ILE A 61 3.70 -1.97 0.25
N ASP A 62 3.84 -3.22 -0.21
CA ASP A 62 4.82 -4.18 0.33
C ASP A 62 6.27 -3.70 0.16
N GLU A 63 6.61 -3.20 -1.03
CA GLU A 63 7.93 -2.62 -1.32
C GLU A 63 8.27 -1.47 -0.37
N GLU A 64 7.34 -0.56 -0.11
CA GLU A 64 7.57 0.56 0.79
C GLU A 64 7.68 0.12 2.26
N ILE A 65 6.89 -0.88 2.67
CA ILE A 65 7.04 -1.49 4.00
C ILE A 65 8.42 -2.11 4.13
N HIS A 66 8.85 -2.86 3.10
CA HIS A 66 10.17 -3.50 3.04
C HIS A 66 11.30 -2.48 3.17
N ASN A 67 11.23 -1.40 2.38
CA ASN A 67 12.20 -0.31 2.40
C ASN A 67 12.37 0.29 3.81
N VAL A 68 11.27 0.55 4.52
CA VAL A 68 11.30 1.10 5.88
C VAL A 68 11.87 0.07 6.87
N VAL A 69 11.47 -1.19 6.77
CA VAL A 69 11.89 -2.26 7.68
C VAL A 69 13.39 -2.55 7.51
N GLU A 70 13.89 -2.68 6.28
CA GLU A 70 15.31 -2.90 6.00
C GLU A 70 16.18 -1.71 6.42
N ALA A 71 15.71 -0.48 6.20
CA ALA A 71 16.43 0.72 6.64
C ALA A 71 16.65 0.77 8.16
N ASN A 72 15.81 0.06 8.94
CA ASN A 72 15.97 -0.11 10.39
C ASN A 72 16.85 -1.33 10.77
N GLY A 73 17.34 -2.10 9.78
CA GLY A 73 18.13 -3.32 9.99
C GLY A 73 17.27 -4.51 10.45
N ASP A 74 15.99 -4.50 10.18
CA ASP A 74 15.00 -5.48 10.57
C ASP A 74 14.56 -6.35 9.37
N VAL A 75 13.75 -7.38 9.59
CA VAL A 75 13.32 -8.35 8.57
C VAL A 75 11.81 -8.30 8.40
N LEU A 76 11.36 -8.17 7.16
CA LEU A 76 9.95 -8.33 6.77
C LEU A 76 9.68 -9.75 6.29
N ILE A 77 8.59 -10.34 6.76
CA ILE A 77 8.04 -11.61 6.28
C ILE A 77 6.72 -11.27 5.58
N SER A 78 6.76 -11.19 4.24
CA SER A 78 5.59 -10.89 3.40
C SER A 78 4.95 -12.18 2.90
N LEU A 79 3.63 -12.27 3.00
CA LEU A 79 2.83 -13.45 2.66
C LEU A 79 1.66 -13.06 1.76
N ASP A 80 1.42 -13.88 0.72
CA ASP A 80 0.32 -13.74 -0.23
C ASP A 80 -0.71 -14.87 -0.06
N PRO A 81 -1.90 -14.60 0.44
CA PRO A 81 -2.98 -15.58 0.52
C PRO A 81 -3.70 -15.78 -0.83
N ALA A 82 -3.47 -14.92 -1.82
CA ALA A 82 -4.10 -14.99 -3.14
C ALA A 82 -5.64 -15.01 -3.07
N LEU A 83 -6.24 -14.08 -2.32
CA LEU A 83 -7.69 -13.93 -2.08
C LEU A 83 -8.33 -15.08 -1.26
N ASP A 84 -7.54 -15.98 -0.71
CA ASP A 84 -8.03 -17.06 0.13
C ASP A 84 -8.01 -16.66 1.61
N LEU A 85 -9.20 -16.48 2.19
CA LEU A 85 -9.38 -16.08 3.59
C LEU A 85 -8.80 -17.13 4.56
N GLU A 86 -9.01 -18.42 4.30
CA GLU A 86 -8.50 -19.46 5.20
C GLU A 86 -6.98 -19.53 5.16
N LYS A 87 -6.39 -19.33 3.99
CA LYS A 87 -4.94 -19.21 3.84
C LYS A 87 -4.42 -17.96 4.57
N GLN A 88 -5.14 -16.82 4.53
CA GLN A 88 -4.75 -15.62 5.28
C GLN A 88 -4.78 -15.87 6.80
N LYS A 89 -5.79 -16.56 7.31
CA LYS A 89 -5.84 -16.97 8.73
C LYS A 89 -4.64 -17.84 9.13
N GLN A 90 -4.30 -18.83 8.29
CA GLN A 90 -3.12 -19.67 8.50
C GLN A 90 -1.82 -18.85 8.47
N GLN A 91 -1.72 -17.87 7.58
CA GLN A 91 -0.58 -16.96 7.50
C GLN A 91 -0.43 -16.09 8.76
N ILE A 92 -1.54 -15.55 9.29
CA ILE A 92 -1.50 -14.81 10.55
C ILE A 92 -1.03 -15.71 11.70
N GLN A 93 -1.52 -16.97 11.78
CA GLN A 93 -1.05 -17.93 12.79
C GLN A 93 0.45 -18.24 12.60
N TYR A 94 0.89 -18.45 11.37
CA TYR A 94 2.31 -18.65 11.08
C TYR A 94 3.17 -17.46 11.56
N LEU A 95 2.74 -16.24 11.32
CA LEU A 95 3.46 -15.04 11.78
C LEU A 95 3.52 -14.97 13.31
N ILE A 96 2.45 -15.34 14.00
CA ILE A 96 2.44 -15.47 15.46
C ILE A 96 3.47 -16.49 15.92
N ASP A 97 3.52 -17.66 15.30
CA ASP A 97 4.46 -18.74 15.62
C ASP A 97 5.93 -18.36 15.33
N GLN A 98 6.16 -17.45 14.35
CA GLN A 98 7.48 -16.86 14.08
C GLN A 98 7.90 -15.81 15.11
N ASN A 99 7.05 -15.48 16.09
CA ASN A 99 7.27 -14.46 17.11
C ASN A 99 7.57 -13.08 16.49
N VAL A 100 6.80 -12.68 15.47
CA VAL A 100 6.94 -11.35 14.89
C VAL A 100 6.58 -10.26 15.89
N GLN A 101 7.16 -9.08 15.74
CA GLN A 101 6.95 -7.95 16.67
C GLN A 101 5.73 -7.10 16.33
N ALA A 102 5.22 -7.23 15.12
CA ALA A 102 3.97 -6.65 14.64
C ALA A 102 3.48 -7.41 13.41
N ILE A 103 2.18 -7.34 13.15
CA ILE A 103 1.56 -7.84 11.92
C ILE A 103 0.91 -6.68 11.18
N ILE A 104 1.28 -6.48 9.91
CA ILE A 104 0.60 -5.56 8.99
C ILE A 104 -0.37 -6.40 8.15
N VAL A 105 -1.65 -6.04 8.14
CA VAL A 105 -2.69 -6.81 7.45
C VAL A 105 -3.48 -5.93 6.48
N ASN A 106 -3.63 -6.39 5.25
CA ASN A 106 -4.68 -5.96 4.34
C ASN A 106 -5.65 -7.14 4.20
N PRO A 107 -6.89 -7.05 4.74
CA PRO A 107 -7.76 -8.21 4.89
C PRO A 107 -8.34 -8.68 3.56
N VAL A 108 -8.39 -10.00 3.33
CA VAL A 108 -9.13 -10.63 2.23
C VAL A 108 -10.63 -10.42 2.42
N ASP A 109 -11.11 -10.56 3.66
CA ASP A 109 -12.47 -10.28 4.06
C ASP A 109 -12.46 -9.47 5.36
N PHE A 110 -13.10 -8.29 5.32
CA PHE A 110 -13.12 -7.38 6.46
C PHE A 110 -13.88 -7.91 7.67
N ASN A 111 -14.73 -8.94 7.51
CA ASN A 111 -15.44 -9.64 8.59
C ASN A 111 -14.79 -10.97 8.98
N GLY A 112 -13.81 -11.46 8.20
CA GLY A 112 -13.36 -12.83 8.27
C GLY A 112 -12.24 -13.11 9.26
N LEU A 113 -11.57 -12.09 9.85
CA LEU A 113 -10.31 -12.26 10.57
C LEU A 113 -10.41 -12.21 12.10
N THR A 114 -11.60 -12.09 12.70
CA THR A 114 -11.81 -11.92 14.15
C THR A 114 -10.97 -12.85 14.99
N SER A 115 -11.06 -14.16 14.77
CA SER A 115 -10.33 -15.17 15.56
C SER A 115 -8.80 -15.05 15.43
N SER A 116 -8.30 -14.71 14.24
CA SER A 116 -6.87 -14.51 13.99
C SER A 116 -6.35 -13.24 14.66
N LEU A 117 -7.13 -12.17 14.66
CA LEU A 117 -6.81 -10.92 15.34
C LEU A 117 -6.82 -11.08 16.87
N GLU A 118 -7.79 -11.85 17.40
CA GLU A 118 -7.82 -12.21 18.83
C GLU A 118 -6.58 -13.04 19.22
N ALA A 119 -6.15 -13.98 18.37
CA ALA A 119 -4.95 -14.77 18.60
C ALA A 119 -3.69 -13.86 18.64
N ALA A 120 -3.55 -12.92 17.69
CA ALA A 120 -2.45 -11.96 17.69
C ALA A 120 -2.46 -11.10 18.96
N LYS A 121 -3.63 -10.57 19.35
CA LYS A 121 -3.80 -9.79 20.59
C LYS A 121 -3.42 -10.60 21.84
N LYS A 122 -3.84 -11.87 21.92
CA LYS A 122 -3.48 -12.79 23.02
C LYS A 122 -1.97 -13.05 23.08
N ALA A 123 -1.30 -13.09 21.93
CA ALA A 123 0.15 -13.19 21.84
C ALA A 123 0.88 -11.87 22.13
N GLY A 124 0.16 -10.77 22.36
CA GLY A 124 0.75 -9.45 22.61
C GLY A 124 1.32 -8.78 21.36
N ILE A 125 0.94 -9.26 20.16
CA ILE A 125 1.44 -8.75 18.88
C ILE A 125 0.49 -7.67 18.37
N PRO A 126 0.94 -6.40 18.23
CA PRO A 126 0.12 -5.34 17.66
C PRO A 126 -0.17 -5.62 16.19
N VAL A 127 -1.41 -5.31 15.77
CA VAL A 127 -1.84 -5.45 14.38
C VAL A 127 -2.10 -4.06 13.79
N ILE A 128 -1.55 -3.84 12.60
CA ILE A 128 -1.71 -2.62 11.80
C ILE A 128 -2.53 -2.98 10.56
N ALA A 129 -3.67 -2.32 10.36
CA ALA A 129 -4.44 -2.47 9.13
C ALA A 129 -3.98 -1.43 8.09
N VAL A 130 -3.75 -1.88 6.85
CA VAL A 130 -3.35 -1.03 5.72
C VAL A 130 -4.35 -1.14 4.58
N ASP A 131 -4.69 0.00 3.94
CA ASP A 131 -5.58 0.15 2.78
C ASP A 131 -7.06 -0.16 3.06
N SER A 132 -7.39 -1.21 3.78
CA SER A 132 -8.77 -1.62 4.07
C SER A 132 -8.97 -1.87 5.57
N GLU A 133 -10.12 -1.42 6.10
CA GLU A 133 -10.49 -1.64 7.50
C GLU A 133 -10.95 -3.09 7.72
N VAL A 134 -10.84 -3.56 8.97
CA VAL A 134 -11.52 -4.75 9.47
C VAL A 134 -12.70 -4.34 10.33
N MET A 135 -13.74 -5.18 10.44
CA MET A 135 -14.91 -4.88 11.25
C MET A 135 -14.55 -4.74 12.74
N ASP A 136 -13.69 -5.62 13.24
CA ASP A 136 -13.26 -5.63 14.65
C ASP A 136 -12.13 -4.62 14.90
N SER A 137 -12.42 -3.34 14.69
CA SER A 137 -11.45 -2.26 14.81
C SER A 137 -10.78 -2.18 16.19
N ASP A 138 -11.40 -2.74 17.26
CA ASP A 138 -10.84 -2.78 18.60
C ASP A 138 -9.70 -3.80 18.77
N LEU A 139 -9.55 -4.69 17.82
CA LEU A 139 -8.43 -5.62 17.71
C LEU A 139 -7.24 -5.03 16.94
N ILE A 140 -7.42 -3.88 16.30
CA ILE A 140 -6.40 -3.17 15.51
C ILE A 140 -5.77 -2.06 16.34
N THR A 141 -4.44 -2.01 16.35
CA THR A 141 -3.67 -0.98 17.07
C THR A 141 -3.59 0.32 16.27
N TYR A 142 -3.43 0.22 14.95
CA TYR A 142 -3.35 1.37 14.03
C TYR A 142 -3.90 0.99 12.66
N SER A 143 -4.56 1.93 12.02
CA SER A 143 -5.09 1.79 10.67
C SER A 143 -4.69 2.96 9.79
N VAL A 144 -4.20 2.69 8.58
CA VAL A 144 -3.93 3.69 7.56
C VAL A 144 -4.56 3.28 6.23
N MET A 145 -5.36 4.16 5.66
CA MET A 145 -6.10 3.91 4.42
C MET A 145 -6.38 5.19 3.64
N SER A 146 -6.75 5.05 2.40
CA SER A 146 -7.25 6.16 1.59
C SER A 146 -8.65 6.58 2.04
N ASN A 147 -9.05 7.81 1.73
CA ASN A 147 -10.43 8.25 1.90
C ASN A 147 -11.32 7.61 0.81
N ASN A 148 -11.61 6.31 1.01
CA ASN A 148 -12.28 5.49 0.01
C ASN A 148 -13.71 5.97 -0.30
N TYR A 149 -14.45 6.43 0.71
CA TYR A 149 -15.78 6.99 0.47
C TYR A 149 -15.73 8.22 -0.44
N ASP A 150 -14.79 9.14 -0.18
CA ASP A 150 -14.62 10.34 -1.01
C ASP A 150 -14.17 10.00 -2.44
N ALA A 151 -13.42 8.92 -2.64
CA ALA A 151 -13.08 8.46 -3.99
C ALA A 151 -14.33 8.20 -4.84
N GLY A 152 -15.29 7.47 -4.28
CA GLY A 152 -16.59 7.24 -4.94
C GLY A 152 -17.38 8.53 -5.17
N VAL A 153 -17.40 9.43 -4.19
CA VAL A 153 -18.04 10.74 -4.31
C VAL A 153 -17.44 11.57 -5.45
N GLN A 154 -16.11 11.57 -5.59
CA GLN A 154 -15.41 12.30 -6.65
C GLN A 154 -15.75 11.75 -8.04
N CYS A 155 -15.80 10.41 -8.22
CA CYS A 155 -16.23 9.77 -9.46
C CYS A 155 -17.67 10.18 -9.83
N ALA A 156 -18.61 10.06 -8.89
CA ALA A 156 -20.01 10.42 -9.13
C ALA A 156 -20.17 11.90 -9.48
N LYS A 157 -19.53 12.80 -8.74
CA LYS A 157 -19.57 14.23 -9.02
C LYS A 157 -18.98 14.58 -10.39
N ASP A 158 -17.93 13.90 -10.82
CA ASP A 158 -17.39 14.10 -12.16
C ASP A 158 -18.35 13.61 -13.24
N MET A 159 -18.93 12.40 -13.07
CA MET A 159 -19.95 11.87 -13.96
C MET A 159 -21.12 12.84 -14.16
N MET A 160 -21.67 13.39 -13.08
CA MET A 160 -22.82 14.30 -13.09
C MET A 160 -22.54 15.62 -13.81
N LYS A 161 -21.27 16.04 -13.99
CA LYS A 161 -20.92 17.23 -14.79
C LYS A 161 -21.19 17.01 -16.28
N TYR A 162 -21.01 15.80 -16.78
CA TYR A 162 -21.05 15.48 -18.21
C TYR A 162 -22.29 14.70 -18.62
N LYS A 163 -22.79 13.80 -17.78
CA LYS A 163 -24.00 13.00 -18.01
C LYS A 163 -25.12 13.53 -17.11
N LYS A 164 -26.20 14.07 -17.71
CA LYS A 164 -27.38 14.55 -16.95
C LYS A 164 -28.34 13.43 -16.59
N LYS A 165 -28.18 12.28 -17.21
CA LYS A 165 -28.80 11.00 -16.89
C LYS A 165 -27.84 9.90 -17.25
N ALA A 166 -27.89 8.77 -16.56
CA ALA A 166 -27.06 7.62 -16.89
C ALA A 166 -27.66 6.32 -16.35
N ASP A 167 -27.52 5.27 -17.15
CA ASP A 167 -27.64 3.89 -16.74
C ASP A 167 -26.24 3.38 -16.40
N ILE A 168 -26.07 2.83 -15.20
CA ILE A 168 -24.77 2.63 -14.57
C ILE A 168 -24.56 1.15 -14.25
N VAL A 169 -23.42 0.62 -14.67
CA VAL A 169 -22.90 -0.68 -14.24
C VAL A 169 -21.88 -0.45 -13.12
N LEU A 170 -22.02 -1.18 -12.02
CA LEU A 170 -21.07 -1.19 -10.92
C LEU A 170 -20.23 -2.46 -10.95
N LEU A 171 -18.91 -2.33 -10.95
CA LEU A 171 -17.99 -3.42 -10.66
C LEU A 171 -17.56 -3.31 -9.20
N GLN A 172 -17.81 -4.34 -8.40
CA GLN A 172 -17.70 -4.28 -6.94
C GLN A 172 -16.93 -5.48 -6.36
N HIS A 173 -16.52 -5.34 -5.09
CA HIS A 173 -15.90 -6.38 -4.28
C HIS A 173 -16.47 -6.27 -2.86
N SER A 174 -17.42 -7.12 -2.53
CA SER A 174 -18.24 -6.99 -1.31
C SER A 174 -17.51 -7.40 -0.03
N THR A 175 -16.41 -8.13 -0.11
CA THR A 175 -15.60 -8.54 1.05
C THR A 175 -14.41 -7.58 1.34
N ALA A 176 -14.13 -6.61 0.47
CA ALA A 176 -13.13 -5.57 0.68
C ALA A 176 -13.79 -4.25 1.12
N TYR A 177 -13.60 -3.84 2.39
CA TYR A 177 -14.29 -2.66 2.93
C TYR A 177 -13.94 -1.37 2.20
N SER A 178 -12.70 -1.22 1.73
CA SER A 178 -12.29 -0.11 0.88
C SER A 178 -13.13 -0.01 -0.40
N ALA A 179 -13.38 -1.14 -1.06
CA ALA A 179 -14.23 -1.21 -2.25
C ALA A 179 -15.70 -0.91 -1.92
N VAL A 180 -16.22 -1.45 -0.82
CA VAL A 180 -17.57 -1.15 -0.34
C VAL A 180 -17.75 0.34 -0.13
N GLN A 181 -16.79 1.02 0.51
CA GLN A 181 -16.86 2.47 0.74
C GLN A 181 -16.82 3.28 -0.56
N ARG A 182 -15.99 2.89 -1.55
CA ARG A 182 -15.93 3.56 -2.87
C ARG A 182 -17.28 3.48 -3.58
N ILE A 183 -17.84 2.28 -3.68
CA ILE A 183 -19.15 2.07 -4.31
C ILE A 183 -20.26 2.78 -3.53
N GLN A 184 -20.22 2.76 -2.20
CA GLN A 184 -21.21 3.45 -1.37
C GLN A 184 -21.14 4.98 -1.55
N GLY A 185 -19.94 5.57 -1.57
CA GLY A 185 -19.76 7.01 -1.82
C GLY A 185 -20.32 7.45 -3.18
N PHE A 186 -20.11 6.62 -4.21
CA PHE A 186 -20.70 6.86 -5.53
C PHE A 186 -22.22 6.80 -5.49
N ILE A 187 -22.81 5.72 -4.92
CA ILE A 187 -24.25 5.53 -4.82
C ILE A 187 -24.92 6.65 -4.02
N ASP A 188 -24.37 6.98 -2.85
CA ASP A 188 -24.93 8.02 -1.97
C ASP A 188 -24.99 9.40 -2.65
N THR A 189 -24.05 9.65 -3.56
CA THR A 189 -24.00 10.91 -4.31
C THR A 189 -25.12 11.02 -5.34
N ILE A 190 -25.56 9.91 -5.92
CA ILE A 190 -26.58 9.87 -6.99
C ILE A 190 -27.98 9.45 -6.51
N LYS A 191 -28.12 8.84 -5.34
CA LYS A 191 -29.34 8.12 -4.91
C LYS A 191 -30.64 8.93 -4.91
N ASN A 192 -30.53 10.26 -4.77
CA ASN A 192 -31.69 11.16 -4.71
C ASN A 192 -32.10 11.73 -6.07
N ASP A 193 -31.36 11.43 -7.15
CA ASP A 193 -31.64 11.89 -8.50
C ASP A 193 -32.11 10.70 -9.36
N PRO A 194 -33.41 10.66 -9.76
CA PRO A 194 -33.97 9.55 -10.51
C PRO A 194 -33.42 9.41 -11.94
N ASN A 195 -32.64 10.39 -12.40
CA ASN A 195 -31.97 10.31 -13.69
C ASN A 195 -30.78 9.34 -13.69
N TYR A 196 -30.31 8.90 -12.54
CA TYR A 196 -29.20 7.93 -12.43
C TYR A 196 -29.71 6.59 -11.92
N ARG A 197 -29.53 5.53 -12.73
CA ARG A 197 -30.01 4.19 -12.41
C ARG A 197 -28.86 3.20 -12.41
N ILE A 198 -28.79 2.35 -11.41
CA ILE A 198 -27.89 1.21 -11.42
C ILE A 198 -28.60 0.06 -12.12
N VAL A 199 -28.12 -0.35 -13.29
CA VAL A 199 -28.72 -1.39 -14.13
C VAL A 199 -28.08 -2.77 -13.91
N GLU A 200 -26.84 -2.82 -13.41
CA GLU A 200 -26.16 -4.08 -13.10
C GLU A 200 -25.12 -3.87 -11.99
N ARG A 201 -24.88 -4.94 -11.22
CA ARG A 201 -23.81 -5.05 -10.24
C ARG A 201 -23.04 -6.32 -10.50
N ILE A 202 -21.74 -6.20 -10.73
CA ILE A 202 -20.85 -7.32 -11.06
C ILE A 202 -19.82 -7.46 -9.95
N GLU A 203 -19.84 -8.59 -9.26
CA GLU A 203 -18.84 -8.95 -8.27
C GLU A 203 -17.60 -9.46 -9.01
N CYS A 204 -16.45 -8.78 -8.86
CA CYS A 204 -15.25 -9.06 -9.66
C CYS A 204 -13.95 -9.10 -8.86
N ASP A 205 -14.03 -9.15 -7.53
CA ASP A 205 -12.93 -9.30 -6.59
C ASP A 205 -11.75 -8.31 -6.81
N GLY A 206 -12.03 -7.20 -7.52
CA GLY A 206 -11.03 -6.19 -7.83
C GLY A 206 -9.93 -6.63 -8.80
N GLN A 207 -10.13 -7.71 -9.56
CA GLN A 207 -9.16 -8.31 -10.45
C GLN A 207 -9.56 -8.13 -11.93
N LEU A 208 -8.60 -7.78 -12.79
CA LEU A 208 -8.83 -7.61 -14.23
C LEU A 208 -9.30 -8.90 -14.88
N GLU A 209 -8.63 -10.01 -14.57
CA GLU A 209 -8.89 -11.34 -15.13
C GLU A 209 -10.24 -11.92 -14.70
N ILE A 210 -10.86 -11.38 -13.65
CA ILE A 210 -12.22 -11.73 -13.22
C ILE A 210 -13.23 -10.74 -13.81
N ALA A 211 -12.92 -9.45 -13.81
CA ALA A 211 -13.80 -8.41 -14.31
C ALA A 211 -14.08 -8.53 -15.81
N MET A 212 -13.04 -8.83 -16.61
CA MET A 212 -13.16 -8.92 -18.07
C MET A 212 -14.19 -9.98 -18.52
N PRO A 213 -14.08 -11.27 -18.16
CA PRO A 213 -15.06 -12.28 -18.59
C PRO A 213 -16.47 -12.04 -18.02
N LEU A 214 -16.58 -11.49 -16.82
CA LEU A 214 -17.90 -11.16 -16.24
C LEU A 214 -18.55 -9.98 -16.98
N MET A 215 -17.76 -8.97 -17.36
CA MET A 215 -18.25 -7.87 -18.19
C MET A 215 -18.63 -8.36 -19.60
N GLN A 216 -17.84 -9.25 -20.24
CA GLN A 216 -18.19 -9.88 -21.52
C GLN A 216 -19.55 -10.58 -21.43
N LYS A 217 -19.77 -11.38 -20.38
CA LYS A 217 -21.06 -12.05 -20.13
C LYS A 217 -22.23 -11.07 -19.93
N PHE A 218 -21.97 -9.94 -19.24
CA PHE A 218 -22.99 -8.89 -19.11
C PHE A 218 -23.34 -8.26 -20.46
N LEU A 219 -22.35 -8.00 -21.31
CA LEU A 219 -22.55 -7.41 -22.65
C LEU A 219 -23.38 -8.28 -23.58
N GLU A 220 -23.43 -9.61 -23.36
CA GLU A 220 -24.30 -10.55 -24.11
C GLU A 220 -25.79 -10.34 -23.81
N LYS A 221 -26.13 -9.72 -22.66
CA LYS A 221 -27.53 -9.43 -22.27
C LYS A 221 -28.16 -8.30 -23.08
N ASP A 222 -27.39 -7.58 -23.89
CA ASP A 222 -27.80 -6.41 -24.70
C ASP A 222 -28.51 -5.30 -23.88
N VAL A 223 -28.13 -5.14 -22.62
CA VAL A 223 -28.59 -4.06 -21.75
C VAL A 223 -27.84 -2.79 -22.10
N SER A 224 -28.56 -1.70 -22.37
CA SER A 224 -27.96 -0.39 -22.60
C SER A 224 -27.44 0.21 -21.29
N PHE A 225 -26.28 0.84 -21.32
CA PHE A 225 -25.67 1.56 -20.20
C PHE A 225 -24.77 2.71 -20.70
N ASP A 226 -24.53 3.69 -19.85
CA ASP A 226 -23.77 4.90 -20.19
C ASP A 226 -22.46 5.00 -19.40
N VAL A 227 -22.39 4.30 -18.26
CA VAL A 227 -21.30 4.46 -17.29
C VAL A 227 -20.93 3.13 -16.68
N VAL A 228 -19.64 2.89 -16.51
CA VAL A 228 -19.08 1.85 -15.66
C VAL A 228 -18.36 2.54 -14.49
N MET A 229 -18.79 2.28 -13.25
CA MET A 229 -18.07 2.63 -12.05
C MET A 229 -17.40 1.37 -11.49
N ALA A 230 -16.08 1.32 -11.59
CA ALA A 230 -15.29 0.22 -11.07
C ALA A 230 -14.68 0.59 -9.70
N LEU A 231 -14.69 -0.39 -8.79
CA LEU A 231 -14.13 -0.24 -7.45
C LEU A 231 -12.63 0.12 -7.46
N ASN A 232 -11.91 -0.31 -8.52
CA ASN A 232 -10.48 -0.04 -8.72
C ASN A 232 -10.10 -0.03 -10.21
N ASP A 233 -8.87 0.34 -10.51
CA ASP A 233 -8.35 0.43 -11.87
C ASP A 233 -8.22 -0.93 -12.57
N PRO A 234 -7.75 -2.04 -11.93
CA PRO A 234 -7.74 -3.34 -12.59
C PRO A 234 -9.13 -3.80 -13.08
N SER A 235 -10.18 -3.58 -12.27
CA SER A 235 -11.56 -3.88 -12.70
C SER A 235 -12.01 -2.99 -13.85
N ALA A 236 -11.65 -1.70 -13.83
CA ALA A 236 -11.94 -0.77 -14.93
C ALA A 236 -11.25 -1.20 -16.23
N LEU A 237 -10.00 -1.62 -16.16
CA LEU A 237 -9.23 -2.14 -17.31
C LEU A 237 -9.88 -3.41 -17.87
N GLY A 238 -10.34 -4.32 -17.02
CA GLY A 238 -11.08 -5.51 -17.43
C GLY A 238 -12.37 -5.17 -18.18
N ALA A 239 -13.14 -4.19 -17.69
CA ALA A 239 -14.35 -3.72 -18.35
C ALA A 239 -14.04 -3.04 -19.69
N LEU A 240 -13.01 -2.20 -19.76
CA LEU A 240 -12.57 -1.54 -21.00
C LEU A 240 -12.17 -2.58 -22.06
N ALA A 241 -11.38 -3.59 -21.68
CA ALA A 241 -10.98 -4.67 -22.58
C ALA A 241 -12.20 -5.44 -23.11
N ALA A 242 -13.15 -5.80 -22.27
CA ALA A 242 -14.39 -6.49 -22.66
C ALA A 242 -15.23 -5.66 -23.63
N MET A 243 -15.40 -4.35 -23.37
CA MET A 243 -16.17 -3.46 -24.23
C MET A 243 -15.47 -3.19 -25.56
N GLN A 244 -14.14 -3.09 -25.56
CA GLN A 244 -13.35 -2.91 -26.79
C GLN A 244 -13.44 -4.14 -27.69
N ASP A 245 -13.32 -5.34 -27.14
CA ASP A 245 -13.44 -6.61 -27.85
C ASP A 245 -14.79 -6.76 -28.56
N GLN A 246 -15.88 -6.28 -27.93
CA GLN A 246 -17.22 -6.34 -28.50
C GLN A 246 -17.67 -5.07 -29.23
N GLY A 247 -16.78 -4.09 -29.41
CA GLY A 247 -17.09 -2.81 -30.10
C GLY A 247 -18.11 -1.92 -29.35
N LYS A 248 -18.31 -2.13 -28.06
CA LYS A 248 -19.30 -1.43 -27.20
C LYS A 248 -18.68 -0.31 -26.32
N LEU A 249 -17.44 0.11 -26.60
CA LEU A 249 -16.76 1.14 -25.81
C LEU A 249 -17.24 2.58 -26.12
N LYS A 250 -17.80 2.79 -27.30
CA LYS A 250 -18.16 4.13 -27.76
C LYS A 250 -19.20 4.77 -26.83
N ASP A 251 -18.94 6.04 -26.44
CA ASP A 251 -19.82 6.89 -25.64
C ASP A 251 -20.06 6.43 -24.17
N VAL A 252 -19.38 5.36 -23.74
CA VAL A 252 -19.41 4.86 -22.34
C VAL A 252 -18.31 5.53 -21.53
N PHE A 253 -18.67 6.08 -20.36
CA PHE A 253 -17.73 6.64 -19.40
C PHE A 253 -17.27 5.55 -18.42
N VAL A 254 -15.97 5.38 -18.25
CA VAL A 254 -15.40 4.43 -17.29
C VAL A 254 -14.64 5.16 -16.21
N TYR A 255 -14.96 4.84 -14.96
CA TYR A 255 -14.34 5.36 -13.75
C TYR A 255 -13.65 4.24 -12.98
N GLY A 256 -12.47 4.53 -12.46
CA GLY A 256 -11.70 3.63 -11.60
C GLY A 256 -11.19 4.37 -10.36
N VAL A 257 -10.45 3.65 -9.54
CA VAL A 257 -9.72 4.15 -8.38
C VAL A 257 -8.38 3.43 -8.35
N ASP A 258 -7.31 4.10 -8.09
CA ASP A 258 -5.93 3.79 -7.77
C ASP A 258 -4.98 4.82 -8.39
N GLY A 259 -5.25 5.27 -9.63
CA GLY A 259 -4.35 6.17 -10.38
C GLY A 259 -3.15 5.41 -10.95
N THR A 260 -3.38 4.20 -11.49
CA THR A 260 -2.31 3.38 -12.08
C THR A 260 -1.67 4.05 -13.31
N PRO A 261 -0.43 3.71 -13.68
CA PRO A 261 0.19 4.16 -14.91
C PRO A 261 -0.66 3.91 -16.15
N GLU A 262 -1.25 2.72 -16.24
CA GLU A 262 -2.07 2.28 -17.37
C GLU A 262 -3.34 3.13 -17.50
N THR A 263 -4.08 3.35 -16.41
CA THR A 263 -5.32 4.15 -16.45
C THR A 263 -5.03 5.62 -16.72
N LYS A 264 -3.93 6.19 -16.20
CA LYS A 264 -3.51 7.55 -16.56
C LYS A 264 -3.21 7.68 -18.05
N THR A 265 -2.58 6.68 -18.65
CA THR A 265 -2.32 6.63 -20.10
C THR A 265 -3.65 6.61 -20.85
N LEU A 266 -4.59 5.72 -20.49
CA LEU A 266 -5.90 5.64 -21.15
C LEU A 266 -6.73 6.92 -20.97
N ILE A 267 -6.59 7.62 -19.83
CA ILE A 267 -7.22 8.95 -19.64
C ILE A 267 -6.59 9.97 -20.57
N SER A 268 -5.25 9.98 -20.74
CA SER A 268 -4.57 10.91 -21.66
C SER A 268 -4.94 10.68 -23.11
N GLU A 269 -5.28 9.44 -23.47
CA GLU A 269 -5.72 9.00 -24.80
C GLU A 269 -7.25 9.12 -25.02
N HIS A 270 -8.00 9.66 -24.05
CA HIS A 270 -9.46 9.81 -24.11
C HIS A 270 -10.25 8.48 -24.17
N ILE A 271 -9.65 7.39 -23.73
CA ILE A 271 -10.28 6.05 -23.69
C ILE A 271 -11.03 5.85 -22.36
N MET A 272 -10.45 6.33 -21.24
CA MET A 272 -11.04 6.27 -19.92
C MET A 272 -11.40 7.68 -19.42
N GLN A 273 -12.51 7.83 -18.68
CA GLN A 273 -12.98 9.15 -18.22
C GLN A 273 -12.14 9.68 -17.05
N ALA A 274 -11.96 8.88 -16.01
CA ALA A 274 -11.19 9.30 -14.85
C ALA A 274 -10.81 8.10 -13.96
N THR A 275 -9.78 8.30 -13.15
CA THR A 275 -9.45 7.47 -11.98
C THR A 275 -9.26 8.37 -10.76
N VAL A 276 -9.52 7.85 -9.56
CA VAL A 276 -9.18 8.56 -8.32
C VAL A 276 -7.88 8.00 -7.78
N ALA A 277 -6.84 8.82 -7.80
CA ALA A 277 -5.50 8.41 -7.38
C ALA A 277 -5.43 8.20 -5.86
N GLN A 278 -4.84 7.09 -5.47
CA GLN A 278 -4.38 6.75 -4.15
C GLN A 278 -2.85 6.93 -4.04
N SER A 279 -2.32 6.85 -2.82
CA SER A 279 -0.88 6.96 -2.55
C SER A 279 -0.35 5.69 -1.87
N PRO A 280 -0.17 4.57 -2.61
CA PRO A 280 0.26 3.29 -2.02
C PRO A 280 1.61 3.39 -1.29
N LYS A 281 2.55 4.19 -1.82
CA LYS A 281 3.82 4.46 -1.14
C LYS A 281 3.63 5.11 0.23
N THR A 282 2.75 6.10 0.33
CA THR A 282 2.44 6.74 1.62
C THR A 282 1.79 5.76 2.58
N LEU A 283 0.86 4.92 2.10
CA LEU A 283 0.19 3.89 2.91
C LEU A 283 1.21 2.89 3.47
N GLY A 284 2.09 2.33 2.63
CA GLY A 284 3.12 1.38 3.04
C GLY A 284 4.10 1.98 4.04
N LYS A 285 4.63 3.17 3.74
CA LYS A 285 5.54 3.90 4.62
C LYS A 285 4.92 4.14 6.00
N MET A 286 3.69 4.67 6.05
CA MET A 286 3.02 4.98 7.32
C MET A 286 2.68 3.73 8.11
N ALA A 287 2.30 2.63 7.46
CA ALA A 287 2.05 1.35 8.12
C ALA A 287 3.33 0.81 8.78
N ALA A 288 4.47 0.84 8.09
CA ALA A 288 5.74 0.42 8.63
C ALA A 288 6.25 1.34 9.74
N GLU A 289 6.19 2.66 9.56
CA GLU A 289 6.57 3.63 10.61
C GLU A 289 5.74 3.46 11.89
N ALA A 290 4.46 3.09 11.76
CA ALA A 290 3.58 2.84 12.91
C ALA A 290 4.10 1.70 13.80
N VAL A 291 4.71 0.65 13.22
CA VAL A 291 5.34 -0.44 13.99
C VAL A 291 6.38 0.11 14.97
N TYR A 292 7.25 1.01 14.49
CA TYR A 292 8.31 1.59 15.31
C TYR A 292 7.79 2.57 16.35
N LYS A 293 6.79 3.38 16.00
CA LYS A 293 6.11 4.30 16.94
C LYS A 293 5.42 3.53 18.07
N ILE A 294 4.67 2.46 17.75
CA ILE A 294 4.02 1.59 18.74
C ILE A 294 5.08 1.00 19.67
N ARG A 295 6.16 0.48 19.13
CA ARG A 295 7.25 -0.11 19.90
C ARG A 295 7.94 0.88 20.82
N ASN A 296 8.12 2.11 20.38
CA ASN A 296 8.72 3.19 21.17
C ASN A 296 7.74 3.81 22.16
N HIS A 297 6.51 3.27 22.27
CA HIS A 297 5.41 3.82 23.08
C HIS A 297 5.05 5.26 22.75
N GLU A 298 5.25 5.66 21.49
CA GLU A 298 4.83 6.96 21.00
C GLU A 298 3.32 7.02 20.84
N LYS A 299 2.74 8.19 21.06
CA LYS A 299 1.32 8.40 20.84
C LYS A 299 1.03 8.43 19.34
N ILE A 300 0.13 7.56 18.89
CA ILE A 300 -0.37 7.53 17.51
C ILE A 300 -1.89 7.68 17.49
N GLU A 301 -2.44 8.31 16.45
CA GLU A 301 -3.88 8.29 16.20
C GLU A 301 -4.25 6.89 15.69
N LYS A 302 -5.38 6.34 16.18
CA LYS A 302 -5.79 4.97 15.84
C LYS A 302 -6.10 4.78 14.35
N LEU A 303 -6.56 5.82 13.68
CA LEU A 303 -6.98 5.80 12.28
C LEU A 303 -6.46 7.02 11.53
N GLN A 304 -5.76 6.77 10.42
CA GLN A 304 -5.30 7.81 9.49
C GLN A 304 -5.95 7.60 8.12
N ARG A 305 -6.61 8.63 7.59
CA ARG A 305 -7.15 8.64 6.23
C ARG A 305 -6.33 9.57 5.34
N ILE A 306 -5.79 9.02 4.26
CA ILE A 306 -5.02 9.75 3.26
C ILE A 306 -5.98 10.34 2.23
N PRO A 307 -5.89 11.64 1.93
CA PRO A 307 -6.69 12.25 0.89
C PRO A 307 -6.47 11.59 -0.47
N VAL A 308 -7.51 11.61 -1.29
CA VAL A 308 -7.48 11.08 -2.67
C VAL A 308 -7.77 12.19 -3.65
N THR A 309 -7.35 12.04 -4.92
CA THR A 309 -7.52 13.07 -5.93
C THR A 309 -7.96 12.49 -7.26
N ILE A 310 -9.04 12.99 -7.82
CA ILE A 310 -9.49 12.55 -9.14
C ILE A 310 -8.54 13.05 -10.25
N ILE A 311 -8.13 12.12 -11.11
CA ILE A 311 -7.37 12.37 -12.33
C ILE A 311 -8.31 12.22 -13.51
N THR A 312 -8.40 13.27 -14.30
CA THR A 312 -9.23 13.39 -15.50
C THR A 312 -8.37 13.91 -16.64
N GLN A 313 -8.90 13.96 -17.86
CA GLN A 313 -8.23 14.57 -19.01
C GLN A 313 -7.75 16.02 -18.76
N LYS A 314 -8.43 16.76 -17.87
CA LYS A 314 -8.09 18.17 -17.58
C LYS A 314 -6.81 18.30 -16.74
N ASN A 315 -6.44 17.28 -16.00
CA ASN A 315 -5.31 17.37 -15.07
C ASN A 315 -4.29 16.23 -15.19
N VAL A 316 -4.55 15.22 -16.00
CA VAL A 316 -3.64 14.06 -16.17
C VAL A 316 -2.21 14.47 -16.55
N GLY A 317 -2.05 15.53 -17.35
CA GLY A 317 -0.74 16.08 -17.71
C GLY A 317 0.09 16.64 -16.56
N LYS A 318 -0.46 16.72 -15.32
CA LYS A 318 0.27 17.10 -14.11
C LYS A 318 0.89 15.90 -13.38
N TYR A 319 0.59 14.69 -13.82
CA TYR A 319 1.02 13.44 -13.20
C TYR A 319 1.96 12.68 -14.13
N SER A 320 2.97 12.00 -13.55
CA SER A 320 3.76 11.06 -14.33
C SER A 320 2.88 9.89 -14.80
N LEU A 321 3.01 9.53 -16.06
CA LEU A 321 2.33 8.35 -16.62
C LEU A 321 3.05 7.04 -16.26
N GLU A 322 4.30 7.10 -15.80
CA GLU A 322 5.15 5.91 -15.55
C GLU A 322 5.19 5.47 -14.09
N GLY A 323 4.58 6.22 -13.17
CA GLY A 323 4.71 5.94 -11.74
C GLY A 323 3.40 6.10 -10.96
N TRP A 324 3.40 5.64 -9.72
CA TRP A 324 2.33 5.84 -8.75
C TRP A 324 2.43 7.21 -8.07
N GLN A 325 1.34 7.68 -7.48
CA GLN A 325 1.27 8.96 -6.76
C GLN A 325 1.68 8.82 -5.29
#